data_c18225dc2b0d8acd2f05e837d0ece729
#
_entry.id   c18225dc2b0d8acd2f05e837d0ece729
#
_cell.length_a   1.000
_cell.length_b   1.000
_cell.length_c   1.000
_cell.angle_alpha   90.00
_cell.angle_beta   90.00
_cell.angle_gamma   90.00
#
_symmetry.space_group_name_H-M   'P 1'
#
loop_
_entity.id
_entity.type
_entity.pdbx_description
1 polymer ?
#
loop_
_entity_poly.entity_id
_entity_poly.type
_entity_poly.pdbx_seq_one_letter_code
_entity_poly.pdbx_strand_id
1 'polypeptide(L)'
;MNNANFWQLYSEAVLTSLGFFWKALWAFILGYVISSAIQVFVTRERMKQTMGEAGKGSVALGTFFGFISSSCSFAALATTKSLFKKGAGFVPSLAFLLASTNLVVELGFIIAVFLGWQFVVGEYVGGLLLIIFMWLIVRFTRPTKLIRKVRKRLRDNEGEANEGEDVPDWKEKIQTLQGWKQVARKYFMEWMMVWKDVTIGFTVAGAIAVFVPRSFFQFLFIGSGQGGNPGFLAILENTIIGPVAAFFTFIGSMGNIPLASVLYANGVSFAGVIAFIFSDLVVFPVIRINAKYYGWKMAFYILGIFLAALVATAIVMHYGFSLFGLLPESTGQSQAETQRFAIDYTFWLNIAFLAVTGVLAWLRWGGKKEHKGGMHHGGGKKSIIERVLFWLAIVSYIWLAGGLIAAVIK
;
A
#
# COMPACT_ATOMS: atom_id res chain seq x y z
N MET A 1 -1.73 -36.60 9.25
CA MET A 1 -1.94 -36.08 7.88
C MET A 1 -1.23 -37.02 6.92
N ASN A 2 -1.98 -37.77 6.09
CA ASN A 2 -1.38 -38.69 5.12
C ASN A 2 -0.64 -37.91 4.03
N ASN A 3 0.51 -38.42 3.54
CA ASN A 3 1.35 -37.79 2.52
C ASN A 3 0.59 -37.35 1.24
N ALA A 4 -0.47 -38.05 0.88
CA ALA A 4 -1.36 -37.71 -0.23
C ALA A 4 -2.09 -36.35 -0.01
N ASN A 5 -2.43 -36.01 1.23
CA ASN A 5 -3.09 -34.75 1.54
C ASN A 5 -2.16 -33.53 1.49
N PHE A 6 -0.86 -33.70 1.78
CA PHE A 6 0.08 -32.55 1.76
C PHE A 6 0.27 -32.00 0.34
N TRP A 7 0.53 -32.84 -0.65
CA TRP A 7 0.71 -32.42 -2.03
C TRP A 7 -0.56 -31.80 -2.62
N GLN A 8 -1.73 -32.25 -2.18
CA GLN A 8 -3.01 -31.65 -2.55
C GLN A 8 -3.15 -30.25 -1.98
N LEU A 9 -2.92 -30.07 -0.69
CA LEU A 9 -2.99 -28.78 -0.02
C LEU A 9 -1.93 -27.81 -0.59
N TYR A 10 -0.73 -28.32 -0.89
CA TYR A 10 0.33 -27.51 -1.49
C TYR A 10 -0.06 -26.99 -2.88
N SER A 11 -0.53 -27.88 -3.77
CA SER A 11 -1.01 -27.45 -5.09
C SER A 11 -2.20 -26.51 -5.00
N GLU A 12 -3.10 -26.72 -4.05
CA GLU A 12 -4.24 -25.85 -3.80
C GLU A 12 -3.80 -24.45 -3.31
N ALA A 13 -2.84 -24.36 -2.40
CA ALA A 13 -2.28 -23.10 -1.94
C ALA A 13 -1.64 -22.30 -3.07
N VAL A 14 -0.90 -22.99 -3.96
CA VAL A 14 -0.28 -22.34 -5.13
C VAL A 14 -1.34 -21.86 -6.13
N LEU A 15 -2.34 -22.68 -6.44
CA LEU A 15 -3.44 -22.27 -7.33
C LEU A 15 -4.26 -21.12 -6.74
N THR A 16 -4.42 -21.07 -5.41
CA THR A 16 -5.07 -19.96 -4.71
C THR A 16 -4.26 -18.68 -4.87
N SER A 17 -2.94 -18.74 -4.64
CA SER A 17 -2.04 -17.60 -4.82
C SER A 17 -2.10 -17.02 -6.23
N LEU A 18 -2.03 -17.90 -7.23
CA LEU A 18 -2.10 -17.50 -8.64
C LEU A 18 -3.50 -16.99 -9.02
N GLY A 19 -4.54 -17.59 -8.47
CA GLY A 19 -5.92 -17.15 -8.66
C GLY A 19 -6.14 -15.74 -8.09
N PHE A 20 -5.60 -15.45 -6.91
CA PHE A 20 -5.63 -14.11 -6.32
C PHE A 20 -4.91 -13.09 -7.24
N PHE A 21 -3.71 -13.42 -7.71
CA PHE A 21 -2.98 -12.54 -8.63
C PHE A 21 -3.74 -12.32 -9.94
N TRP A 22 -4.30 -13.38 -10.55
CA TRP A 22 -5.09 -13.30 -11.78
C TRP A 22 -6.29 -12.37 -11.64
N LYS A 23 -7.04 -12.49 -10.53
CA LYS A 23 -8.19 -11.62 -10.25
C LYS A 23 -7.82 -10.15 -10.09
N ALA A 24 -6.66 -9.85 -9.52
CA ALA A 24 -6.20 -8.48 -9.27
C ALA A 24 -5.42 -7.86 -10.44
N LEU A 25 -4.98 -8.64 -11.42
CA LEU A 25 -4.02 -8.19 -12.44
C LEU A 25 -4.51 -6.96 -13.22
N TRP A 26 -5.75 -6.96 -13.69
CA TRP A 26 -6.35 -5.81 -14.38
C TRP A 26 -6.39 -4.55 -13.50
N ALA A 27 -6.69 -4.71 -12.21
CA ALA A 27 -6.77 -3.63 -11.25
C ALA A 27 -5.39 -3.00 -11.00
N PHE A 28 -4.34 -3.83 -10.89
CA PHE A 28 -2.96 -3.36 -10.83
C PHE A 28 -2.57 -2.58 -12.09
N ILE A 29 -2.85 -3.12 -13.27
CA ILE A 29 -2.49 -2.46 -14.53
C ILE A 29 -3.21 -1.12 -14.64
N LEU A 30 -4.53 -1.09 -14.43
CA LEU A 30 -5.33 0.13 -14.48
C LEU A 30 -4.82 1.16 -13.46
N GLY A 31 -4.63 0.75 -12.21
CA GLY A 31 -4.15 1.62 -11.14
C GLY A 31 -2.79 2.23 -11.48
N TYR A 32 -1.82 1.43 -11.94
CA TYR A 32 -0.50 1.93 -12.29
C TYR A 32 -0.49 2.80 -13.56
N VAL A 33 -1.39 2.56 -14.51
CA VAL A 33 -1.55 3.47 -15.67
C VAL A 33 -2.01 4.84 -15.20
N ILE A 34 -3.08 4.88 -14.37
CA ILE A 34 -3.62 6.13 -13.83
C ILE A 34 -2.57 6.85 -12.96
N SER A 35 -1.97 6.14 -12.02
CA SER A 35 -0.93 6.67 -11.13
C SER A 35 0.25 7.25 -11.91
N SER A 36 0.76 6.50 -12.89
CA SER A 36 1.88 6.94 -13.73
C SER A 36 1.54 8.16 -14.57
N ALA A 37 0.32 8.24 -15.11
CA ALA A 37 -0.16 9.41 -15.84
C ALA A 37 -0.22 10.64 -14.91
N ILE A 38 -0.82 10.50 -13.73
CA ILE A 38 -0.89 11.57 -12.73
C ILE A 38 0.52 12.05 -12.36
N GLN A 39 1.46 11.15 -12.07
CA GLN A 39 2.82 11.49 -11.66
C GLN A 39 3.64 12.19 -12.76
N VAL A 40 3.35 11.92 -14.03
CA VAL A 40 4.04 12.56 -15.17
C VAL A 40 3.45 13.93 -15.47
N PHE A 41 2.14 14.06 -15.39
CA PHE A 41 1.46 15.30 -15.74
C PHE A 41 1.38 16.31 -14.58
N VAL A 42 1.41 15.83 -13.31
CA VAL A 42 1.46 16.70 -12.12
C VAL A 42 2.88 16.69 -11.54
N THR A 43 3.61 17.78 -11.75
CA THR A 43 5.03 17.88 -11.35
C THR A 43 5.21 18.13 -9.86
N ARG A 44 6.25 17.53 -9.26
CA ARG A 44 6.61 17.70 -7.83
C ARG A 44 6.97 19.14 -7.49
N GLU A 45 7.48 19.90 -8.44
CA GLU A 45 7.88 21.29 -8.28
C GLU A 45 6.68 22.19 -8.01
N ARG A 46 5.56 22.00 -8.71
CA ARG A 46 4.28 22.66 -8.40
C ARG A 46 3.79 22.35 -6.99
N MET A 47 3.90 21.09 -6.57
CA MET A 47 3.53 20.68 -5.21
C MET A 47 4.35 21.41 -4.15
N LYS A 48 5.67 21.58 -4.37
CA LYS A 48 6.57 22.26 -3.43
C LYS A 48 6.28 23.74 -3.30
N GLN A 49 6.00 24.43 -4.40
CA GLN A 49 5.73 25.87 -4.41
C GLN A 49 4.42 26.24 -3.70
N THR A 50 3.43 25.36 -3.74
CA THR A 50 2.11 25.62 -3.18
C THR A 50 1.98 25.23 -1.71
N MET A 51 2.83 24.31 -1.20
CA MET A 51 2.85 23.87 0.21
C MET A 51 3.66 24.83 1.11
N GLY A 52 3.34 26.11 1.12
CA GLY A 52 3.97 27.12 1.98
C GLY A 52 3.87 26.81 3.50
N GLU A 53 4.19 27.79 4.36
CA GLU A 53 4.23 27.65 5.81
C GLU A 53 2.91 27.15 6.44
N ALA A 54 3.03 26.46 7.59
CA ALA A 54 1.99 25.68 8.27
C ALA A 54 0.69 26.44 8.59
N GLY A 55 -0.30 26.38 7.69
CA GLY A 55 -1.68 26.80 7.92
C GLY A 55 -2.68 25.62 7.80
N LYS A 56 -3.97 25.83 8.16
CA LYS A 56 -5.00 24.79 7.98
C LYS A 56 -5.13 24.34 6.52
N GLY A 57 -4.94 25.24 5.56
CA GLY A 57 -4.89 24.92 4.13
C GLY A 57 -3.71 24.06 3.72
N SER A 58 -2.59 24.09 4.45
CA SER A 58 -1.40 23.29 4.14
C SER A 58 -1.61 21.78 4.38
N VAL A 59 -2.46 21.38 5.33
CA VAL A 59 -2.80 19.98 5.56
C VAL A 59 -3.65 19.45 4.42
N ALA A 60 -4.66 20.20 3.99
CA ALA A 60 -5.49 19.84 2.83
C ALA A 60 -4.67 19.75 1.56
N LEU A 61 -3.72 20.69 1.34
CA LEU A 61 -2.79 20.63 0.22
C LEU A 61 -1.85 19.43 0.31
N GLY A 62 -1.30 19.13 1.50
CA GLY A 62 -0.49 17.94 1.73
C GLY A 62 -1.26 16.66 1.39
N THR A 63 -2.50 16.55 1.83
CA THR A 63 -3.40 15.45 1.51
C THR A 63 -3.67 15.33 0.02
N PHE A 64 -4.02 16.43 -0.63
CA PHE A 64 -4.28 16.48 -2.07
C PHE A 64 -3.06 16.08 -2.90
N PHE A 65 -1.90 16.62 -2.57
CA PHE A 65 -0.66 16.26 -3.26
C PHE A 65 -0.20 14.83 -2.96
N GLY A 66 -0.47 14.33 -1.74
CA GLY A 66 -0.25 12.93 -1.40
C GLY A 66 -1.11 12.01 -2.28
N PHE A 67 -2.40 12.27 -2.36
CA PHE A 67 -3.34 11.54 -3.23
C PHE A 67 -2.87 11.51 -4.69
N ILE A 68 -2.49 12.67 -5.24
CA ILE A 68 -1.98 12.77 -6.62
C ILE A 68 -0.64 12.06 -6.80
N SER A 69 0.24 12.11 -5.79
CA SER A 69 1.58 11.53 -5.88
C SER A 69 1.58 10.03 -6.02
N SER A 70 0.55 9.34 -5.48
CA SER A 70 0.37 7.89 -5.52
C SER A 70 1.71 7.14 -5.55
N SER A 71 2.36 7.02 -4.41
CA SER A 71 3.73 6.51 -4.33
C SER A 71 3.80 5.33 -3.40
N CYS A 72 4.66 4.35 -3.67
CA CYS A 72 4.94 3.30 -2.70
C CYS A 72 5.45 3.94 -1.37
N SER A 73 5.19 3.29 -0.24
CA SER A 73 5.49 3.80 1.10
C SER A 73 6.94 4.31 1.24
N PHE A 74 7.91 3.67 0.60
CA PHE A 74 9.32 4.07 0.65
C PHE A 74 9.61 5.36 -0.12
N ALA A 75 9.00 5.53 -1.31
CA ALA A 75 9.12 6.74 -2.10
C ALA A 75 8.39 7.91 -1.43
N ALA A 76 7.22 7.64 -0.84
CA ALA A 76 6.46 8.59 -0.05
C ALA A 76 7.26 9.11 1.16
N LEU A 77 7.96 8.22 1.90
CA LEU A 77 8.84 8.59 3.01
C LEU A 77 9.99 9.52 2.56
N ALA A 78 10.64 9.22 1.43
CA ALA A 78 11.71 10.05 0.90
C ALA A 78 11.21 11.44 0.47
N THR A 79 10.03 11.49 -0.18
CA THR A 79 9.38 12.75 -0.58
C THR A 79 8.95 13.55 0.65
N THR A 80 8.36 12.91 1.66
CA THR A 80 7.98 13.53 2.95
C THR A 80 9.18 14.17 3.63
N LYS A 81 10.32 13.45 3.70
CA LYS A 81 11.59 14.00 4.21
C LYS A 81 12.00 15.25 3.44
N SER A 82 11.95 15.21 2.11
CA SER A 82 12.30 16.33 1.24
C SER A 82 11.40 17.53 1.45
N LEU A 83 10.08 17.33 1.51
CA LEU A 83 9.09 18.38 1.79
C LEU A 83 9.37 19.04 3.14
N PHE A 84 9.55 18.23 4.19
CA PHE A 84 9.84 18.73 5.53
C PHE A 84 11.17 19.49 5.62
N LYS A 85 12.21 19.01 4.92
CA LYS A 85 13.52 19.71 4.80
C LYS A 85 13.37 21.07 4.13
N LYS A 86 12.59 21.16 3.05
CA LYS A 86 12.36 22.37 2.26
C LYS A 86 11.41 23.40 2.92
N GLY A 87 10.97 23.15 4.17
CA GLY A 87 10.21 24.14 4.94
C GLY A 87 8.74 23.79 5.16
N ALA A 88 8.20 22.77 4.50
CA ALA A 88 6.83 22.30 4.78
C ALA A 88 6.64 22.00 6.27
N GLY A 89 5.45 22.26 6.80
CA GLY A 89 5.11 21.92 8.18
C GLY A 89 5.20 20.42 8.43
N PHE A 90 5.44 20.03 9.68
CA PHE A 90 5.51 18.60 10.05
C PHE A 90 4.18 17.86 9.75
N VAL A 91 3.05 18.46 10.14
CA VAL A 91 1.73 17.87 9.91
C VAL A 91 1.37 17.77 8.41
N PRO A 92 1.53 18.81 7.57
CA PRO A 92 1.33 18.67 6.14
C PRO A 92 2.22 17.63 5.48
N SER A 93 3.47 17.47 5.95
CA SER A 93 4.37 16.44 5.43
C SER A 93 3.90 15.02 5.79
N LEU A 94 3.37 14.81 7.01
CA LEU A 94 2.77 13.54 7.40
C LEU A 94 1.43 13.30 6.70
N ALA A 95 0.62 14.34 6.48
CA ALA A 95 -0.62 14.23 5.72
C ALA A 95 -0.34 13.79 4.27
N PHE A 96 0.70 14.35 3.65
CA PHE A 96 1.20 13.89 2.37
C PHE A 96 1.58 12.40 2.41
N LEU A 97 2.31 11.96 3.44
CA LEU A 97 2.72 10.56 3.59
C LEU A 97 1.52 9.63 3.66
N LEU A 98 0.57 9.91 4.57
CA LEU A 98 -0.63 9.11 4.74
C LEU A 98 -1.51 9.09 3.49
N ALA A 99 -1.70 10.23 2.83
CA ALA A 99 -2.50 10.31 1.62
C ALA A 99 -1.86 9.58 0.43
N SER A 100 -0.54 9.65 0.30
CA SER A 100 0.18 9.00 -0.81
C SER A 100 0.31 7.48 -0.68
N THR A 101 -0.08 6.91 0.44
CA THR A 101 -0.08 5.46 0.69
C THR A 101 -1.48 4.88 0.84
N ASN A 102 -2.42 5.61 1.47
CA ASN A 102 -3.75 5.10 1.77
C ASN A 102 -4.86 5.67 0.87
N LEU A 103 -4.68 6.82 0.23
CA LEU A 103 -5.70 7.37 -0.68
C LEU A 103 -5.40 7.10 -2.15
N VAL A 104 -4.60 6.09 -2.44
CA VAL A 104 -4.17 5.79 -3.81
C VAL A 104 -5.23 5.05 -4.61
N VAL A 105 -5.35 5.40 -5.89
CA VAL A 105 -6.41 4.90 -6.77
C VAL A 105 -6.27 3.38 -7.01
N GLU A 106 -5.05 2.90 -7.22
CA GLU A 106 -4.76 1.48 -7.45
C GLU A 106 -5.15 0.60 -6.25
N LEU A 107 -4.95 1.09 -5.02
CA LEU A 107 -5.34 0.36 -3.82
C LEU A 107 -6.85 0.19 -3.74
N GLY A 108 -7.61 1.25 -4.06
CA GLY A 108 -9.06 1.21 -4.11
C GLY A 108 -9.60 0.14 -5.08
N PHE A 109 -9.01 0.02 -6.27
CA PHE A 109 -9.40 -1.03 -7.23
C PHE A 109 -9.11 -2.43 -6.70
N ILE A 110 -7.95 -2.64 -6.08
CA ILE A 110 -7.59 -3.95 -5.54
C ILE A 110 -8.49 -4.31 -4.36
N ILE A 111 -8.78 -3.37 -3.45
CA ILE A 111 -9.72 -3.56 -2.36
C ILE A 111 -11.12 -3.91 -2.89
N ALA A 112 -11.59 -3.24 -3.95
CA ALA A 112 -12.88 -3.53 -4.57
C ALA A 112 -12.97 -5.00 -5.05
N VAL A 113 -11.88 -5.51 -5.63
CA VAL A 113 -11.81 -6.90 -6.13
C VAL A 113 -11.85 -7.94 -5.03
N PHE A 114 -11.16 -7.68 -3.90
CA PHE A 114 -10.98 -8.68 -2.83
C PHE A 114 -12.00 -8.58 -1.71
N LEU A 115 -12.42 -7.38 -1.35
CA LEU A 115 -13.18 -7.09 -0.13
C LEU A 115 -14.53 -6.42 -0.39
N GLY A 116 -14.69 -5.79 -1.56
CA GLY A 116 -15.91 -5.12 -1.95
C GLY A 116 -15.96 -3.62 -1.62
N TRP A 117 -17.06 -2.96 -2.05
CA TRP A 117 -17.21 -1.50 -2.02
C TRP A 117 -17.18 -0.88 -0.62
N GLN A 118 -17.66 -1.61 0.40
CA GLN A 118 -17.65 -1.13 1.77
C GLN A 118 -16.23 -0.85 2.26
N PHE A 119 -15.31 -1.74 1.93
CA PHE A 119 -13.89 -1.56 2.27
C PHE A 119 -13.23 -0.47 1.41
N VAL A 120 -13.69 -0.25 0.18
CA VAL A 120 -13.22 0.88 -0.65
C VAL A 120 -13.64 2.21 0.00
N VAL A 121 -14.89 2.33 0.43
CA VAL A 121 -15.35 3.51 1.17
C VAL A 121 -14.60 3.62 2.50
N GLY A 122 -14.38 2.48 3.18
CA GLY A 122 -13.56 2.38 4.39
C GLY A 122 -12.15 2.93 4.19
N GLU A 123 -11.51 2.60 3.08
CA GLU A 123 -10.17 3.06 2.73
C GLU A 123 -10.11 4.57 2.51
N TYR A 124 -10.97 5.12 1.66
CA TYR A 124 -10.92 6.55 1.35
C TYR A 124 -11.42 7.43 2.49
N VAL A 125 -12.56 7.12 3.08
CA VAL A 125 -13.10 7.87 4.22
C VAL A 125 -12.22 7.67 5.45
N GLY A 126 -11.81 6.44 5.71
CA GLY A 126 -10.89 6.11 6.80
C GLY A 126 -9.52 6.77 6.62
N GLY A 127 -8.97 6.81 5.41
CA GLY A 127 -7.72 7.51 5.11
C GLY A 127 -7.80 9.02 5.42
N LEU A 128 -8.92 9.66 5.11
CA LEU A 128 -9.16 11.06 5.51
C LEU A 128 -9.28 11.20 7.04
N LEU A 129 -10.01 10.32 7.71
CA LEU A 129 -10.10 10.30 9.18
C LEU A 129 -8.74 10.06 9.84
N LEU A 130 -7.93 9.17 9.28
CA LEU A 130 -6.56 8.90 9.75
C LEU A 130 -5.71 10.18 9.73
N ILE A 131 -5.80 10.98 8.68
CA ILE A 131 -5.12 12.27 8.57
C ILE A 131 -5.65 13.27 9.60
N ILE A 132 -6.97 13.31 9.80
CA ILE A 132 -7.60 14.19 10.79
C ILE A 132 -7.16 13.81 12.21
N PHE A 133 -7.21 12.52 12.58
CA PHE A 133 -6.78 12.06 13.90
C PHE A 133 -5.28 12.28 14.10
N MET A 134 -4.43 11.99 13.10
CA MET A 134 -3.01 12.33 13.15
C MET A 134 -2.81 13.81 13.42
N TRP A 135 -3.50 14.70 12.71
CA TRP A 135 -3.43 16.14 12.92
C TRP A 135 -3.86 16.54 14.34
N LEU A 136 -4.98 16.01 14.85
CA LEU A 136 -5.47 16.27 16.19
C LEU A 136 -4.45 15.82 17.26
N ILE A 137 -3.91 14.60 17.15
CA ILE A 137 -2.92 14.07 18.09
C ILE A 137 -1.67 14.95 18.11
N VAL A 138 -1.14 15.34 16.96
CA VAL A 138 0.03 16.25 16.89
C VAL A 138 -0.30 17.63 17.47
N ARG A 139 -1.51 18.14 17.26
CA ARG A 139 -1.97 19.41 17.85
C ARG A 139 -2.05 19.37 19.38
N PHE A 140 -2.50 18.25 19.97
CA PHE A 140 -2.57 18.08 21.41
C PHE A 140 -1.19 17.85 22.03
N THR A 141 -0.35 17.02 21.44
CA THR A 141 0.98 16.66 21.98
C THR A 141 2.03 17.75 21.79
N ARG A 142 1.86 18.65 20.82
CA ARG A 142 2.72 19.80 20.52
C ARG A 142 4.23 19.51 20.58
N PRO A 143 4.79 18.58 19.79
CA PRO A 143 6.19 18.16 19.91
C PRO A 143 7.18 19.17 19.33
N THR A 144 7.01 20.44 19.62
CA THR A 144 7.77 21.56 19.01
C THR A 144 9.28 21.44 19.19
N LYS A 145 9.73 21.02 20.39
CA LYS A 145 11.16 20.81 20.68
C LYS A 145 11.75 19.69 19.81
N LEU A 146 11.01 18.59 19.64
CA LEU A 146 11.42 17.43 18.85
C LEU A 146 11.48 17.79 17.35
N ILE A 147 10.44 18.45 16.84
CA ILE A 147 10.36 18.91 15.44
C ILE A 147 11.52 19.86 15.13
N ARG A 148 11.81 20.86 16.00
CA ARG A 148 12.92 21.80 15.83
C ARG A 148 14.27 21.10 15.77
N LYS A 149 14.51 20.12 16.67
CA LYS A 149 15.74 19.33 16.69
C LYS A 149 15.94 18.54 15.41
N VAL A 150 14.87 17.92 14.91
CA VAL A 150 14.92 17.13 13.66
C VAL A 150 15.16 18.05 12.46
N ARG A 151 14.48 19.18 12.38
CA ARG A 151 14.67 20.15 11.29
C ARG A 151 16.12 20.68 11.24
N LYS A 152 16.70 20.99 12.41
CA LYS A 152 18.12 21.38 12.51
C LYS A 152 19.04 20.28 11.98
N ARG A 153 18.86 19.03 12.44
CA ARG A 153 19.64 17.88 11.98
C ARG A 153 19.58 17.65 10.47
N LEU A 154 18.40 17.86 9.86
CA LEU A 154 18.24 17.68 8.42
C LEU A 154 18.91 18.78 7.60
N ARG A 155 19.03 20.00 8.15
CA ARG A 155 19.77 21.09 7.51
C ARG A 155 21.29 20.91 7.61
N ASP A 156 21.77 20.44 8.77
CA ASP A 156 23.21 20.30 9.04
C ASP A 156 23.86 19.12 8.26
N ASN A 157 23.08 18.11 7.89
CA ASN A 157 23.61 16.86 7.30
C ASN A 157 23.67 16.82 5.77
N GLU A 158 23.10 17.79 5.05
CA GLU A 158 23.09 17.79 3.57
C GLU A 158 23.16 19.22 3.07
N GLY A 159 24.20 19.57 2.30
CA GLY A 159 24.33 20.85 1.61
C GLY A 159 23.14 21.12 0.67
N GLU A 160 22.93 22.39 0.33
CA GLU A 160 21.88 22.85 -0.56
C GLU A 160 22.01 22.19 -1.93
N ALA A 161 21.10 21.28 -2.26
CA ALA A 161 20.93 20.82 -3.64
C ALA A 161 20.16 21.90 -4.41
N ASN A 162 20.81 22.56 -5.33
CA ASN A 162 20.20 23.47 -6.30
C ASN A 162 19.24 22.67 -7.18
N GLU A 163 17.98 23.03 -7.16
CA GLU A 163 16.98 22.57 -8.10
C GLU A 163 16.22 23.79 -8.64
N GLY A 164 16.61 24.22 -9.80
CA GLY A 164 15.84 25.09 -10.66
C GLY A 164 15.71 24.36 -12.01
N GLU A 165 14.66 23.55 -12.17
CA GLU A 165 14.24 23.11 -13.49
C GLU A 165 12.92 23.79 -13.85
N ASP A 166 12.87 24.38 -15.06
CA ASP A 166 11.67 24.95 -15.67
C ASP A 166 10.56 23.90 -15.69
N VAL A 167 9.38 24.28 -15.22
CA VAL A 167 8.20 23.40 -15.10
C VAL A 167 7.38 23.50 -16.40
N PRO A 168 7.50 22.54 -17.34
CA PRO A 168 6.71 22.57 -18.57
C PRO A 168 5.21 22.43 -18.29
N ASP A 169 4.37 23.05 -19.13
CA ASP A 169 2.92 23.02 -18.95
C ASP A 169 2.38 21.58 -19.18
N TRP A 170 1.55 21.10 -18.22
CA TRP A 170 0.99 19.75 -18.26
C TRP A 170 0.10 19.51 -19.49
N LYS A 171 -0.56 20.58 -20.01
CA LYS A 171 -1.41 20.49 -21.19
C LYS A 171 -0.62 20.16 -22.46
N GLU A 172 0.58 20.71 -22.59
CA GLU A 172 1.47 20.38 -23.70
C GLU A 172 2.00 18.95 -23.60
N LYS A 173 2.33 18.49 -22.38
CA LYS A 173 2.83 17.12 -22.17
C LYS A 173 1.79 16.03 -22.51
N ILE A 174 0.50 16.23 -22.20
CA ILE A 174 -0.56 15.24 -22.51
C ILE A 174 -0.70 15.03 -24.02
N GLN A 175 -0.54 16.09 -24.81
CA GLN A 175 -0.70 16.03 -26.25
C GLN A 175 0.52 15.48 -26.99
N THR A 176 1.65 15.30 -26.29
CA THR A 176 2.89 14.83 -26.93
C THR A 176 3.13 13.33 -26.72
N LEU A 177 3.61 12.67 -27.78
CA LEU A 177 4.07 11.29 -27.71
C LEU A 177 5.18 11.10 -26.65
N GLN A 178 5.97 12.14 -26.40
CA GLN A 178 7.04 12.13 -25.41
C GLN A 178 6.49 12.08 -23.97
N GLY A 179 5.37 12.76 -23.69
CA GLY A 179 4.66 12.63 -22.42
C GLY A 179 4.18 11.20 -22.15
N TRP A 180 3.58 10.56 -23.13
CA TRP A 180 3.14 9.16 -23.02
C TRP A 180 4.31 8.16 -22.93
N LYS A 181 5.44 8.41 -23.57
CA LYS A 181 6.68 7.63 -23.33
C LYS A 181 7.17 7.77 -21.89
N GLN A 182 7.03 8.94 -21.28
CA GLN A 182 7.36 9.13 -19.85
C GLN A 182 6.37 8.37 -18.95
N VAL A 183 5.06 8.37 -19.26
CA VAL A 183 4.05 7.55 -18.57
C VAL A 183 4.43 6.07 -18.66
N ALA A 184 4.76 5.58 -19.85
CA ALA A 184 5.19 4.19 -20.04
C ALA A 184 6.43 3.84 -19.21
N ARG A 185 7.45 4.71 -19.18
CA ARG A 185 8.65 4.51 -18.34
C ARG A 185 8.27 4.43 -16.86
N LYS A 186 7.38 5.32 -16.40
CA LYS A 186 6.93 5.38 -15.01
C LYS A 186 6.13 4.13 -14.64
N TYR A 187 5.21 3.70 -15.48
CA TYR A 187 4.42 2.48 -15.32
C TYR A 187 5.30 1.24 -15.07
N PHE A 188 6.32 1.03 -15.91
CA PHE A 188 7.23 -0.09 -15.69
C PHE A 188 8.13 0.08 -14.47
N MET A 189 8.42 1.32 -14.05
CA MET A 189 9.12 1.56 -12.78
C MET A 189 8.26 1.18 -11.57
N GLU A 190 6.94 1.48 -11.58
CA GLU A 190 6.02 1.06 -10.52
C GLU A 190 6.03 -0.47 -10.38
N TRP A 191 5.88 -1.21 -11.49
CA TRP A 191 6.01 -2.67 -11.47
C TRP A 191 7.34 -3.16 -10.90
N MET A 192 8.45 -2.52 -11.27
CA MET A 192 9.78 -2.88 -10.75
C MET A 192 9.94 -2.59 -9.24
N MET A 193 9.17 -1.68 -8.68
CA MET A 193 9.19 -1.40 -7.25
C MET A 193 8.36 -2.41 -6.44
N VAL A 194 7.21 -2.82 -6.95
CA VAL A 194 6.23 -3.60 -6.18
C VAL A 194 6.24 -5.10 -6.44
N TRP A 195 6.91 -5.60 -7.50
CA TRP A 195 6.85 -7.01 -7.87
C TRP A 195 7.20 -7.97 -6.73
N LYS A 196 8.18 -7.60 -5.87
CA LYS A 196 8.55 -8.42 -4.71
C LYS A 196 7.42 -8.50 -3.69
N ASP A 197 6.86 -7.36 -3.33
CA ASP A 197 5.78 -7.27 -2.34
C ASP A 197 4.53 -7.99 -2.82
N VAL A 198 4.18 -7.83 -4.10
CA VAL A 198 3.07 -8.53 -4.74
C VAL A 198 3.32 -10.04 -4.73
N THR A 199 4.49 -10.50 -5.21
CA THR A 199 4.79 -11.94 -5.25
C THR A 199 4.75 -12.56 -3.86
N ILE A 200 5.41 -11.96 -2.86
CA ILE A 200 5.44 -12.47 -1.49
C ILE A 200 4.03 -12.44 -0.90
N GLY A 201 3.33 -11.29 -1.02
CA GLY A 201 2.01 -11.10 -0.42
C GLY A 201 0.98 -12.09 -0.92
N PHE A 202 0.90 -12.30 -2.23
CA PHE A 202 -0.05 -13.24 -2.83
C PHE A 202 0.30 -14.69 -2.52
N THR A 203 1.60 -15.04 -2.48
CA THR A 203 2.05 -16.38 -2.10
C THR A 203 1.72 -16.68 -0.64
N VAL A 204 2.01 -15.73 0.26
CA VAL A 204 1.72 -15.88 1.69
C VAL A 204 0.20 -15.94 1.92
N ALA A 205 -0.58 -15.07 1.26
CA ALA A 205 -2.04 -15.08 1.40
C ALA A 205 -2.66 -16.42 0.95
N GLY A 206 -2.22 -16.97 -0.18
CA GLY A 206 -2.70 -18.27 -0.65
C GLY A 206 -2.25 -19.43 0.24
N ALA A 207 -1.03 -19.38 0.79
CA ALA A 207 -0.57 -20.38 1.76
C ALA A 207 -1.39 -20.31 3.07
N ILE A 208 -1.62 -19.11 3.61
CA ILE A 208 -2.41 -18.91 4.82
C ILE A 208 -3.86 -19.35 4.60
N ALA A 209 -4.46 -19.02 3.45
CA ALA A 209 -5.83 -19.42 3.13
C ALA A 209 -6.07 -20.93 3.20
N VAL A 210 -5.04 -21.72 2.83
CA VAL A 210 -5.19 -23.20 2.76
C VAL A 210 -4.63 -23.91 3.99
N PHE A 211 -3.51 -23.46 4.53
CA PHE A 211 -2.81 -24.16 5.62
C PHE A 211 -3.22 -23.71 7.01
N VAL A 212 -3.71 -22.48 7.18
CA VAL A 212 -4.04 -21.94 8.50
C VAL A 212 -5.52 -22.23 8.82
N PRO A 213 -5.81 -23.01 9.87
CA PRO A 213 -7.19 -23.33 10.23
C PRO A 213 -7.91 -22.12 10.81
N ARG A 214 -9.24 -22.06 10.66
CA ARG A 214 -10.09 -20.99 11.21
C ARG A 214 -9.91 -20.79 12.73
N SER A 215 -9.65 -21.86 13.47
CA SER A 215 -9.40 -21.82 14.91
C SER A 215 -8.21 -20.92 15.29
N PHE A 216 -7.19 -20.81 14.42
CA PHE A 216 -6.06 -19.91 14.64
C PHE A 216 -6.50 -18.43 14.60
N PHE A 217 -7.37 -18.07 13.65
CA PHE A 217 -7.88 -16.71 13.56
C PHE A 217 -8.81 -16.38 14.73
N GLN A 218 -9.62 -17.36 15.16
CA GLN A 218 -10.51 -17.24 16.33
C GLN A 218 -9.72 -17.08 17.64
N PHE A 219 -8.54 -17.70 17.73
CA PHE A 219 -7.63 -17.53 18.86
C PHE A 219 -6.96 -16.16 18.85
N LEU A 220 -6.55 -15.68 17.67
CA LEU A 220 -5.81 -14.44 17.52
C LEU A 220 -6.71 -13.21 17.58
N PHE A 221 -7.94 -13.29 17.08
CA PHE A 221 -8.92 -12.20 17.00
C PHE A 221 -10.18 -12.59 17.78
N ILE A 222 -10.39 -11.98 18.94
CA ILE A 222 -11.54 -12.27 19.80
C ILE A 222 -12.84 -11.94 19.08
N GLY A 223 -13.80 -12.88 19.14
CA GLY A 223 -15.12 -12.74 18.49
C GLY A 223 -15.14 -13.04 17.00
N SER A 224 -14.01 -13.41 16.39
CA SER A 224 -13.98 -13.80 14.98
C SER A 224 -14.78 -15.11 14.77
N GLY A 225 -15.63 -15.11 13.71
CA GLY A 225 -16.46 -16.28 13.35
C GLY A 225 -17.65 -16.56 14.28
N GLN A 226 -17.89 -15.77 15.30
CA GLN A 226 -19.10 -15.83 16.14
C GLN A 226 -20.16 -14.92 15.50
N GLY A 227 -21.08 -15.42 14.72
CA GLY A 227 -22.11 -14.60 14.06
C GLY A 227 -22.75 -13.58 15.01
N GLY A 228 -22.72 -12.28 14.64
CA GLY A 228 -23.22 -11.17 15.43
C GLY A 228 -22.23 -10.00 15.51
N ASN A 229 -22.67 -8.85 16.04
CA ASN A 229 -21.78 -7.68 16.26
C ASN A 229 -20.85 -7.98 17.46
N PRO A 230 -19.53 -8.05 17.26
CA PRO A 230 -18.59 -8.23 18.35
C PRO A 230 -18.67 -7.06 19.32
N GLY A 231 -18.57 -7.34 20.61
CA GLY A 231 -18.56 -6.28 21.64
C GLY A 231 -17.38 -5.32 21.50
N PHE A 232 -17.47 -4.12 22.11
CA PHE A 232 -16.43 -3.09 22.02
C PHE A 232 -15.01 -3.59 22.31
N LEU A 233 -14.84 -4.45 23.32
CA LEU A 233 -13.52 -5.00 23.68
C LEU A 233 -12.94 -5.88 22.58
N ALA A 234 -13.77 -6.68 21.91
CA ALA A 234 -13.35 -7.50 20.78
C ALA A 234 -12.96 -6.63 19.56
N ILE A 235 -13.73 -5.56 19.30
CA ILE A 235 -13.40 -4.61 18.24
C ILE A 235 -12.07 -3.90 18.53
N LEU A 236 -11.90 -3.42 19.77
CA LEU A 236 -10.65 -2.76 20.18
C LEU A 236 -9.45 -3.71 20.07
N GLU A 237 -9.59 -4.94 20.52
CA GLU A 237 -8.54 -5.97 20.40
C GLU A 237 -8.22 -6.22 18.93
N ASN A 238 -9.21 -6.43 18.07
CA ASN A 238 -9.02 -6.66 16.64
C ASN A 238 -8.28 -5.48 15.97
N THR A 239 -8.57 -4.23 16.37
CA THR A 239 -7.88 -3.03 15.84
C THR A 239 -6.44 -2.91 16.31
N ILE A 240 -6.05 -3.56 17.38
CA ILE A 240 -4.67 -3.61 17.88
C ILE A 240 -3.92 -4.81 17.27
N ILE A 241 -4.55 -5.97 17.24
CA ILE A 241 -3.94 -7.20 16.68
C ILE A 241 -3.75 -7.10 15.17
N GLY A 242 -4.66 -6.43 14.43
CA GLY A 242 -4.51 -6.21 12.99
C GLY A 242 -3.14 -5.61 12.62
N PRO A 243 -2.75 -4.43 13.15
CA PRO A 243 -1.42 -3.85 12.95
C PRO A 243 -0.27 -4.72 13.43
N VAL A 244 -0.43 -5.45 14.54
CA VAL A 244 0.57 -6.39 15.04
C VAL A 244 0.78 -7.52 14.03
N ALA A 245 -0.30 -8.08 13.48
CA ALA A 245 -0.20 -9.08 12.44
C ALA A 245 0.51 -8.53 11.19
N ALA A 246 0.14 -7.35 10.72
CA ALA A 246 0.79 -6.71 9.57
C ALA A 246 2.27 -6.40 9.82
N PHE A 247 2.65 -6.02 11.05
CA PHE A 247 4.04 -5.75 11.42
C PHE A 247 4.95 -6.94 11.12
N PHE A 248 4.46 -8.16 11.32
CA PHE A 248 5.22 -9.40 11.09
C PHE A 248 5.17 -9.90 9.65
N THR A 249 4.27 -9.40 8.81
CA THR A 249 4.20 -9.82 7.39
C THR A 249 5.34 -9.24 6.56
N PHE A 250 5.90 -8.09 6.94
CA PHE A 250 6.91 -7.34 6.18
C PHE A 250 6.50 -7.03 4.72
N ILE A 251 5.21 -7.15 4.40
CA ILE A 251 4.65 -7.00 3.06
C ILE A 251 4.17 -5.55 2.89
N GLY A 252 4.34 -4.98 1.70
CA GLY A 252 3.85 -3.64 1.39
C GLY A 252 2.34 -3.59 1.18
N SER A 253 1.77 -2.37 1.12
CA SER A 253 0.32 -2.09 1.07
C SER A 253 -0.44 -2.98 0.07
N MET A 254 0.09 -3.12 -1.15
CA MET A 254 -0.56 -3.89 -2.22
C MET A 254 -0.61 -5.40 -1.94
N GLY A 255 0.45 -5.95 -1.33
CA GLY A 255 0.54 -7.37 -0.99
C GLY A 255 -0.30 -7.75 0.23
N ASN A 256 -0.68 -6.78 1.07
CA ASN A 256 -1.49 -7.02 2.26
C ASN A 256 -2.98 -7.22 1.94
N ILE A 257 -3.50 -6.75 0.80
CA ILE A 257 -4.93 -6.82 0.49
C ILE A 257 -5.45 -8.26 0.34
N PRO A 258 -4.78 -9.18 -0.38
CA PRO A 258 -5.19 -10.58 -0.40
C PRO A 258 -5.22 -11.20 1.00
N LEU A 259 -4.24 -10.89 1.85
CA LEU A 259 -4.20 -11.38 3.22
C LEU A 259 -5.33 -10.77 4.06
N ALA A 260 -5.63 -9.48 3.90
CA ALA A 260 -6.77 -8.82 4.50
C ALA A 260 -8.10 -9.53 4.13
N SER A 261 -8.24 -9.96 2.87
CA SER A 261 -9.42 -10.72 2.44
C SER A 261 -9.51 -12.10 3.10
N VAL A 262 -8.38 -12.75 3.32
CA VAL A 262 -8.32 -14.03 4.08
C VAL A 262 -8.70 -13.81 5.54
N LEU A 263 -8.20 -12.74 6.19
CA LEU A 263 -8.60 -12.39 7.55
C LEU A 263 -10.11 -12.16 7.64
N TYR A 264 -10.67 -11.40 6.70
CA TYR A 264 -12.10 -11.12 6.65
C TYR A 264 -12.94 -12.39 6.42
N ALA A 265 -12.54 -13.25 5.50
CA ALA A 265 -13.20 -14.55 5.23
C ALA A 265 -13.17 -15.47 6.46
N ASN A 266 -12.18 -15.34 7.34
CA ASN A 266 -12.10 -16.08 8.60
C ASN A 266 -12.82 -15.39 9.78
N GLY A 267 -13.58 -14.34 9.50
CA GLY A 267 -14.48 -13.68 10.46
C GLY A 267 -13.83 -12.60 11.32
N VAL A 268 -12.65 -12.10 10.93
CA VAL A 268 -12.07 -10.91 11.57
C VAL A 268 -12.97 -9.71 11.31
N SER A 269 -13.21 -8.89 12.32
CA SER A 269 -14.12 -7.75 12.23
C SER A 269 -13.69 -6.75 11.15
N PHE A 270 -14.66 -6.00 10.59
CA PHE A 270 -14.40 -4.90 9.65
C PHE A 270 -13.34 -3.94 10.19
N ALA A 271 -13.42 -3.58 11.48
CA ALA A 271 -12.43 -2.73 12.13
C ALA A 271 -11.02 -3.34 12.14
N GLY A 272 -10.91 -4.63 12.45
CA GLY A 272 -9.62 -5.33 12.46
C GLY A 272 -8.98 -5.40 11.09
N VAL A 273 -9.79 -5.63 10.05
CA VAL A 273 -9.32 -5.69 8.65
C VAL A 273 -8.90 -4.30 8.16
N ILE A 274 -9.68 -3.25 8.44
CA ILE A 274 -9.30 -1.85 8.11
C ILE A 274 -8.02 -1.46 8.86
N ALA A 275 -7.90 -1.82 10.14
CA ALA A 275 -6.69 -1.57 10.90
C ALA A 275 -5.47 -2.31 10.33
N PHE A 276 -5.64 -3.53 9.85
CA PHE A 276 -4.59 -4.29 9.16
C PHE A 276 -4.16 -3.62 7.85
N ILE A 277 -5.11 -3.13 7.04
CA ILE A 277 -4.81 -2.45 5.77
C ILE A 277 -4.03 -1.16 6.03
N PHE A 278 -4.47 -0.32 6.97
CA PHE A 278 -3.80 0.95 7.30
C PHE A 278 -2.45 0.83 7.99
N SER A 279 -2.01 -0.38 8.32
CA SER A 279 -0.78 -0.61 9.07
C SER A 279 0.50 -0.61 8.23
N ASP A 280 0.43 -0.34 6.94
CA ASP A 280 1.57 -0.32 6.01
C ASP A 280 2.68 0.68 6.44
N LEU A 281 2.33 1.76 7.12
CA LEU A 281 3.25 2.76 7.64
C LEU A 281 3.75 2.48 9.08
N VAL A 282 3.27 1.44 9.73
CA VAL A 282 3.70 1.05 11.08
C VAL A 282 4.56 -0.22 11.08
N VAL A 283 4.90 -0.76 9.92
CA VAL A 283 5.78 -1.93 9.78
C VAL A 283 7.24 -1.61 10.08
N PHE A 284 8.00 -2.61 10.52
CA PHE A 284 9.39 -2.45 10.95
C PHE A 284 10.30 -1.73 9.93
N PRO A 285 10.27 -2.01 8.62
CA PRO A 285 11.10 -1.30 7.64
C PRO A 285 10.84 0.20 7.62
N VAL A 286 9.59 0.64 7.72
CA VAL A 286 9.19 2.05 7.75
C VAL A 286 9.70 2.75 9.01
N ILE A 287 9.58 2.10 10.17
CA ILE A 287 10.12 2.64 11.43
C ILE A 287 11.62 2.86 11.33
N ARG A 288 12.35 1.89 10.77
CA ARG A 288 13.80 1.99 10.57
C ARG A 288 14.20 3.12 9.63
N ILE A 289 13.45 3.35 8.55
CA ILE A 289 13.68 4.47 7.62
C ILE A 289 13.40 5.80 8.31
N ASN A 290 12.30 5.91 9.04
CA ASN A 290 12.00 7.09 9.85
C ASN A 290 13.09 7.36 10.89
N ALA A 291 13.61 6.31 11.54
CA ALA A 291 14.72 6.44 12.47
C ALA A 291 16.03 6.93 11.80
N LYS A 292 16.31 6.46 10.58
CA LYS A 292 17.44 6.95 9.78
C LYS A 292 17.29 8.42 9.40
N TYR A 293 16.07 8.84 9.01
CA TYR A 293 15.79 10.21 8.57
C TYR A 293 15.70 11.20 9.73
N TYR A 294 14.95 10.85 10.77
CA TYR A 294 14.54 11.77 11.83
C TYR A 294 15.13 11.43 13.20
N GLY A 295 15.75 10.25 13.35
CA GLY A 295 16.24 9.70 14.63
C GLY A 295 15.16 8.90 15.36
N TRP A 296 15.61 7.96 16.23
CA TRP A 296 14.74 7.01 16.91
C TRP A 296 13.62 7.65 17.73
N LYS A 297 13.88 8.75 18.44
CA LYS A 297 12.85 9.45 19.24
C LYS A 297 11.69 9.94 18.37
N MET A 298 11.99 10.48 17.19
CA MET A 298 10.95 10.93 16.26
C MET A 298 10.27 9.77 15.55
N ALA A 299 11.00 8.71 15.22
CA ALA A 299 10.43 7.51 14.61
C ALA A 299 9.41 6.84 15.52
N PHE A 300 9.71 6.68 16.82
CA PHE A 300 8.75 6.14 17.79
C PHE A 300 7.56 7.08 18.04
N TYR A 301 7.78 8.39 18.00
CA TYR A 301 6.69 9.36 18.09
C TYR A 301 5.75 9.25 16.88
N ILE A 302 6.27 9.17 15.65
CA ILE A 302 5.49 8.96 14.43
C ILE A 302 4.74 7.62 14.50
N LEU A 303 5.39 6.55 14.92
CA LEU A 303 4.76 5.24 15.13
C LEU A 303 3.58 5.33 16.09
N GLY A 304 3.77 5.96 17.26
CA GLY A 304 2.72 6.11 18.27
C GLY A 304 1.51 6.92 17.76
N ILE A 305 1.77 8.01 17.02
CA ILE A 305 0.70 8.79 16.40
C ILE A 305 -0.06 7.98 15.37
N PHE A 306 0.64 7.27 14.50
CA PHE A 306 0.00 6.49 13.44
C PHE A 306 -0.81 5.32 14.01
N LEU A 307 -0.29 4.61 15.01
CA LEU A 307 -1.03 3.56 15.71
C LEU A 307 -2.28 4.11 16.39
N ALA A 308 -2.17 5.21 17.14
CA ALA A 308 -3.32 5.81 17.81
C ALA A 308 -4.36 6.32 16.80
N ALA A 309 -3.94 6.98 15.74
CA ALA A 309 -4.82 7.47 14.68
C ALA A 309 -5.53 6.31 13.95
N LEU A 310 -4.80 5.24 13.65
CA LEU A 310 -5.28 4.05 12.97
C LEU A 310 -6.35 3.32 13.81
N VAL A 311 -6.08 3.07 15.09
CA VAL A 311 -7.04 2.44 16.00
C VAL A 311 -8.30 3.30 16.12
N ALA A 312 -8.16 4.61 16.34
CA ALA A 312 -9.29 5.53 16.40
C ALA A 312 -10.11 5.53 15.11
N THR A 313 -9.44 5.57 13.95
CA THR A 313 -10.08 5.53 12.63
C THR A 313 -10.86 4.22 12.44
N ALA A 314 -10.26 3.07 12.69
CA ALA A 314 -10.89 1.77 12.51
C ALA A 314 -12.13 1.60 13.38
N ILE A 315 -12.08 2.07 14.65
CA ILE A 315 -13.23 2.06 15.57
C ILE A 315 -14.34 2.97 15.06
N VAL A 316 -14.01 4.22 14.68
CA VAL A 316 -15.01 5.18 14.18
C VAL A 316 -15.66 4.69 12.90
N MET A 317 -14.88 4.11 11.99
CA MET A 317 -15.40 3.51 10.75
C MET A 317 -16.33 2.35 11.05
N HIS A 318 -15.96 1.45 11.95
CA HIS A 318 -16.80 0.31 12.32
C HIS A 318 -18.17 0.75 12.88
N TYR A 319 -18.17 1.64 13.87
CA TYR A 319 -19.41 2.11 14.45
C TYR A 319 -20.20 3.00 13.49
N GLY A 320 -19.53 3.80 12.67
CA GLY A 320 -20.17 4.58 11.62
C GLY A 320 -20.92 3.69 10.63
N PHE A 321 -20.27 2.65 10.14
CA PHE A 321 -20.92 1.68 9.22
C PHE A 321 -22.01 0.88 9.93
N SER A 322 -21.84 0.53 11.21
CA SER A 322 -22.85 -0.15 12.01
C SER A 322 -24.12 0.69 12.17
N LEU A 323 -23.99 2.00 12.43
CA LEU A 323 -25.14 2.91 12.57
C LEU A 323 -25.99 3.00 11.31
N PHE A 324 -25.38 2.90 10.13
CA PHE A 324 -26.08 2.94 8.84
C PHE A 324 -26.46 1.55 8.32
N GLY A 325 -26.18 0.47 9.05
CA GLY A 325 -26.46 -0.91 8.62
C GLY A 325 -25.62 -1.32 7.39
N LEU A 326 -24.45 -0.69 7.20
CA LEU A 326 -23.57 -0.89 6.04
C LEU A 326 -22.39 -1.83 6.32
N LEU A 327 -22.32 -2.41 7.53
CA LEU A 327 -21.27 -3.39 7.82
C LEU A 327 -21.38 -4.56 6.86
N PRO A 328 -20.29 -4.92 6.18
CA PRO A 328 -20.32 -6.06 5.28
C PRO A 328 -20.45 -7.36 6.09
N GLU A 329 -21.25 -8.29 5.58
CA GLU A 329 -21.35 -9.64 6.16
C GLU A 329 -20.20 -10.51 5.67
N SER A 330 -19.49 -11.15 6.59
CA SER A 330 -18.48 -12.14 6.26
C SER A 330 -19.16 -13.41 5.70
N THR A 331 -18.98 -13.66 4.41
CA THR A 331 -19.56 -14.85 3.76
C THR A 331 -18.83 -16.15 4.09
N GLY A 332 -17.79 -16.10 4.92
CA GLY A 332 -16.97 -17.26 5.26
C GLY A 332 -16.10 -17.81 4.13
N GLN A 333 -16.12 -17.16 2.98
CA GLN A 333 -15.25 -17.43 1.84
C GLN A 333 -14.73 -16.10 1.27
N SER A 334 -13.44 -16.05 0.94
CA SER A 334 -12.91 -14.92 0.17
C SER A 334 -13.60 -14.88 -1.19
N GLN A 335 -14.11 -13.71 -1.61
CA GLN A 335 -14.69 -13.55 -2.95
C GLN A 335 -13.74 -14.03 -4.06
N ALA A 336 -12.44 -13.98 -3.79
CA ALA A 336 -11.41 -14.44 -4.71
C ALA A 336 -11.24 -15.98 -4.73
N GLU A 337 -11.69 -16.71 -3.72
CA GLU A 337 -11.56 -18.19 -3.68
C GLU A 337 -12.63 -18.91 -4.49
N THR A 338 -13.80 -18.30 -4.66
CA THR A 338 -15.00 -18.99 -5.14
C THR A 338 -14.94 -19.38 -6.62
N GLN A 339 -14.15 -18.68 -7.46
CA GLN A 339 -13.97 -18.99 -8.89
C GLN A 339 -12.59 -18.57 -9.37
N ARG A 340 -11.59 -19.44 -9.19
CA ARG A 340 -10.24 -19.25 -9.71
C ARG A 340 -10.27 -19.41 -11.24
N PHE A 341 -9.68 -18.49 -11.99
CA PHE A 341 -9.52 -18.57 -13.45
C PHE A 341 -10.82 -18.72 -14.26
N ALA A 342 -11.97 -18.28 -13.74
CA ALA A 342 -13.22 -18.28 -14.49
C ALA A 342 -13.13 -17.34 -15.70
N ILE A 343 -13.83 -17.71 -16.79
CA ILE A 343 -14.03 -16.81 -17.95
C ILE A 343 -15.19 -15.87 -17.61
N ASP A 344 -14.91 -14.89 -16.78
CA ASP A 344 -15.84 -13.86 -16.33
C ASP A 344 -15.35 -12.46 -16.80
N TYR A 345 -15.94 -11.40 -16.26
CA TYR A 345 -15.52 -10.04 -16.58
C TYR A 345 -14.03 -9.77 -16.27
N THR A 346 -13.44 -10.43 -15.25
CA THR A 346 -12.01 -10.26 -14.90
C THR A 346 -11.09 -10.84 -15.96
N PHE A 347 -11.47 -11.94 -16.60
CA PHE A 347 -10.72 -12.52 -17.71
C PHE A 347 -10.62 -11.51 -18.88
N TRP A 348 -11.75 -10.93 -19.29
CA TRP A 348 -11.79 -9.96 -20.39
C TRP A 348 -11.06 -8.67 -20.06
N LEU A 349 -11.20 -8.18 -18.83
CA LEU A 349 -10.44 -7.03 -18.35
C LEU A 349 -8.94 -7.30 -18.32
N ASN A 350 -8.49 -8.48 -17.89
CA ASN A 350 -7.08 -8.85 -17.93
C ASN A 350 -6.54 -8.81 -19.35
N ILE A 351 -7.25 -9.36 -20.33
CA ILE A 351 -6.83 -9.32 -21.74
C ILE A 351 -6.74 -7.87 -22.25
N ALA A 352 -7.77 -7.07 -21.99
CA ALA A 352 -7.80 -5.66 -22.41
C ALA A 352 -6.63 -4.87 -21.80
N PHE A 353 -6.39 -5.00 -20.49
CA PHE A 353 -5.33 -4.27 -19.82
C PHE A 353 -3.91 -4.84 -20.10
N LEU A 354 -3.79 -6.13 -20.41
CA LEU A 354 -2.55 -6.67 -20.96
C LEU A 354 -2.25 -6.09 -22.35
N ALA A 355 -3.25 -5.86 -23.20
CA ALA A 355 -3.06 -5.14 -24.45
C ALA A 355 -2.58 -3.69 -24.21
N VAL A 356 -3.16 -2.99 -23.23
CA VAL A 356 -2.66 -1.65 -22.79
C VAL A 356 -1.21 -1.74 -22.33
N THR A 357 -0.85 -2.75 -21.54
CA THR A 357 0.56 -2.99 -21.14
C THR A 357 1.45 -3.22 -22.35
N GLY A 358 0.98 -3.96 -23.36
CA GLY A 358 1.70 -4.17 -24.64
C GLY A 358 1.96 -2.86 -25.38
N VAL A 359 0.95 -1.97 -25.46
CA VAL A 359 1.11 -0.63 -26.05
C VAL A 359 2.13 0.20 -25.27
N LEU A 360 2.07 0.21 -23.93
CA LEU A 360 3.04 0.91 -23.10
C LEU A 360 4.46 0.33 -23.24
N ALA A 361 4.57 -0.99 -23.40
CA ALA A 361 5.84 -1.65 -23.69
C ALA A 361 6.42 -1.19 -25.04
N TRP A 362 5.59 -1.14 -26.07
CA TRP A 362 5.98 -0.62 -27.38
C TRP A 362 6.41 0.85 -27.29
N LEU A 363 5.68 1.71 -26.60
CA LEU A 363 6.05 3.11 -26.38
C LEU A 363 7.40 3.26 -25.64
N ARG A 364 7.71 2.36 -24.71
CA ARG A 364 8.96 2.39 -23.95
C ARG A 364 10.15 1.93 -24.76
N TRP A 365 10.01 0.85 -25.55
CA TRP A 365 11.12 0.19 -26.23
C TRP A 365 11.12 0.39 -27.75
N GLY A 366 10.01 0.77 -28.38
CA GLY A 366 9.85 0.91 -29.84
C GLY A 366 10.44 2.19 -30.45
N GLY A 367 11.00 3.10 -29.65
CA GLY A 367 11.66 4.32 -30.14
C GLY A 367 13.18 4.18 -30.21
N LYS A 368 13.82 4.76 -31.24
CA LYS A 368 15.28 4.89 -31.32
C LYS A 368 15.83 5.43 -30.00
N LYS A 369 16.97 4.87 -29.53
CA LYS A 369 17.67 5.22 -28.29
C LYS A 369 17.95 6.73 -28.28
N GLU A 370 17.06 7.52 -27.69
CA GLU A 370 17.38 8.88 -27.28
C GLU A 370 18.09 8.85 -25.94
N HIS A 371 19.06 9.72 -25.82
CA HIS A 371 20.05 9.89 -24.76
C HIS A 371 19.55 9.58 -23.35
N LYS A 372 20.37 8.84 -22.64
CA LYS A 372 20.33 8.58 -21.19
C LYS A 372 20.30 9.88 -20.41
N GLY A 373 19.11 10.39 -20.11
CA GLY A 373 18.87 11.19 -18.94
C GLY A 373 18.89 10.25 -17.74
N GLY A 374 20.05 10.07 -17.14
CA GLY A 374 20.24 9.19 -16.01
C GLY A 374 19.48 9.73 -14.80
N MET A 375 18.36 9.11 -14.45
CA MET A 375 17.97 9.13 -13.05
C MET A 375 18.97 8.23 -12.31
N HIS A 376 19.93 8.86 -11.66
CA HIS A 376 20.76 8.25 -10.66
C HIS A 376 19.86 7.72 -9.55
N HIS A 377 19.47 6.43 -9.63
CA HIS A 377 19.28 5.66 -8.42
C HIS A 377 20.65 5.69 -7.72
N GLY A 378 20.75 6.47 -6.66
CA GLY A 378 21.93 6.52 -5.84
C GLY A 378 22.40 5.09 -5.56
N GLY A 379 23.63 4.77 -6.00
CA GLY A 379 24.30 3.49 -5.78
C GLY A 379 24.66 3.27 -4.30
N GLY A 380 23.69 3.43 -3.42
CA GLY A 380 23.76 3.01 -2.03
C GLY A 380 23.69 1.48 -1.97
N LYS A 381 24.61 0.84 -1.22
CA LYS A 381 24.55 -0.60 -0.91
C LYS A 381 23.09 -0.99 -0.63
N LYS A 382 22.54 -1.93 -1.43
CA LYS A 382 21.18 -2.45 -1.26
C LYS A 382 20.96 -2.75 0.23
N SER A 383 19.92 -2.18 0.80
CA SER A 383 19.55 -2.38 2.20
C SER A 383 19.44 -3.87 2.49
N ILE A 384 19.81 -4.30 3.71
CA ILE A 384 19.64 -5.70 4.14
C ILE A 384 18.19 -6.15 3.89
N ILE A 385 17.23 -5.25 4.15
CA ILE A 385 15.80 -5.49 3.91
C ILE A 385 15.51 -5.77 2.42
N GLU A 386 16.08 -5.00 1.49
CA GLU A 386 15.91 -5.24 0.06
C GLU A 386 16.48 -6.58 -0.39
N ARG A 387 17.57 -7.05 0.25
CA ARG A 387 18.12 -8.38 -0.01
C ARG A 387 17.21 -9.48 0.54
N VAL A 388 16.69 -9.29 1.76
CA VAL A 388 15.75 -10.24 2.38
C VAL A 388 14.49 -10.37 1.54
N LEU A 389 13.86 -9.25 1.14
CA LEU A 389 12.68 -9.26 0.27
C LEU A 389 12.98 -9.89 -1.10
N PHE A 390 14.16 -9.65 -1.66
CA PHE A 390 14.55 -10.29 -2.91
C PHE A 390 14.64 -11.81 -2.78
N TRP A 391 15.28 -12.33 -1.73
CA TRP A 391 15.39 -13.77 -1.50
C TRP A 391 14.04 -14.40 -1.15
N LEU A 392 13.19 -13.71 -0.39
CA LEU A 392 11.82 -14.16 -0.11
C LEU A 392 10.99 -14.26 -1.41
N ALA A 393 11.11 -13.29 -2.31
CA ALA A 393 10.46 -13.36 -3.62
C ALA A 393 10.96 -14.53 -4.46
N ILE A 394 12.27 -14.82 -4.46
CA ILE A 394 12.83 -16.00 -5.15
C ILE A 394 12.28 -17.30 -4.55
N VAL A 395 12.26 -17.42 -3.22
CA VAL A 395 11.66 -18.57 -2.53
C VAL A 395 10.17 -18.72 -2.90
N SER A 396 9.43 -17.59 -2.97
CA SER A 396 8.04 -17.60 -3.41
C SER A 396 7.88 -18.11 -4.85
N TYR A 397 8.74 -17.71 -5.78
CA TYR A 397 8.70 -18.24 -7.16
C TYR A 397 9.03 -19.74 -7.21
N ILE A 398 10.01 -20.22 -6.43
CA ILE A 398 10.32 -21.66 -6.33
C ILE A 398 9.13 -22.42 -5.77
N TRP A 399 8.48 -21.88 -4.72
CA TRP A 399 7.27 -22.44 -4.14
C TRP A 399 6.13 -22.53 -5.17
N LEU A 400 5.87 -21.44 -5.90
CA LEU A 400 4.83 -21.40 -6.93
C LEU A 400 5.12 -22.38 -8.08
N ALA A 401 6.37 -22.45 -8.56
CA ALA A 401 6.76 -23.39 -9.61
C ALA A 401 6.62 -24.85 -9.17
N GLY A 402 7.07 -25.20 -7.95
CA GLY A 402 6.94 -26.54 -7.39
C GLY A 402 5.48 -26.98 -7.24
N GLY A 403 4.59 -26.10 -6.77
CA GLY A 403 3.17 -26.42 -6.63
C GLY A 403 2.43 -26.53 -7.96
N LEU A 404 2.83 -25.76 -9.00
CA LEU A 404 2.31 -25.94 -10.36
C LEU A 404 2.71 -27.31 -10.93
N ILE A 405 3.97 -27.70 -10.75
CA ILE A 405 4.43 -29.05 -11.16
C ILE A 405 3.62 -30.13 -10.44
N ALA A 406 3.43 -29.99 -9.12
CA ALA A 406 2.62 -30.91 -8.35
C ALA A 406 1.13 -30.95 -8.78
N ALA A 407 0.59 -29.85 -9.30
CA ALA A 407 -0.77 -29.79 -9.84
C ALA A 407 -0.92 -30.48 -11.21
N VAL A 408 0.15 -30.49 -12.02
CA VAL A 408 0.15 -31.09 -13.39
C VAL A 408 0.41 -32.61 -13.35
N ILE A 409 1.21 -33.07 -12.38
CA ILE A 409 1.55 -34.51 -12.23
C ILE A 409 0.38 -35.33 -11.68
N LYS A 410 -0.68 -34.71 -11.22
CA LYS A 410 -1.94 -35.32 -10.80
C LYS A 410 -2.90 -35.54 -11.98
#